data_2317a41cbe9b28e4da9abd491e72fd0d
#
_entry.id   2317a41cbe9b28e4da9abd491e72fd0d
#
_cell.length_a   1.000
_cell.length_b   1.000
_cell.length_c   1.000
_cell.angle_alpha   90.00
_cell.angle_beta   90.00
_cell.angle_gamma   90.00
#
_symmetry.space_group_name_H-M   'P 1'
#
loop_
_entity.id
_entity.type
_entity.pdbx_description
1 polymer ?
#
loop_
_entity_poly.entity_id
_entity_poly.type
_entity_poly.pdbx_seq_one_letter_code
_entity_poly.pdbx_strand_id
1 'polypeptide(L)'
;MCKVSTPTEQLQKGDEWIPNFDLRKFTEEIRDLGDKLEKQQGPDDVRHLNKIVGWSNMCAAVGIASMGFGVNLVSIVSLSTWTFSRWTMIAHHTCHGGYDKCHPNKERWHRFKFAIGSFWRRFCDWFDWMMPEAWNVEHNNRHHYNLSEIEDPDLVENNLKELRDMNAPLVFKYVYVAVAACTWKWLYYSPNTYKELKLAKWRKFF
;
A
#
# COMPACT_ATOMS: atom_id res chain seq x y z
N MET A 1 -34.97 11.86 2.68
CA MET A 1 -34.30 12.63 1.62
C MET A 1 -33.50 13.75 2.30
N CYS A 2 -32.23 13.54 2.58
CA CYS A 2 -31.34 14.62 3.02
C CYS A 2 -30.92 15.43 1.80
N LYS A 3 -31.34 16.69 1.77
CA LYS A 3 -30.78 17.65 0.83
C LYS A 3 -29.39 18.03 1.35
N VAL A 4 -28.36 17.52 0.74
CA VAL A 4 -27.00 18.05 0.90
C VAL A 4 -26.98 19.39 0.18
N SER A 5 -27.01 20.47 0.94
CA SER A 5 -26.72 21.81 0.42
C SER A 5 -25.21 21.88 0.18
N THR A 6 -24.80 21.70 -1.05
CA THR A 6 -23.43 22.01 -1.48
C THR A 6 -23.18 23.51 -1.29
N PRO A 7 -22.09 23.90 -0.61
CA PRO A 7 -21.62 25.28 -0.69
C PRO A 7 -21.31 25.58 -2.16
N THR A 8 -21.67 26.75 -2.63
CA THR A 8 -21.26 27.29 -3.95
C THR A 8 -19.75 27.60 -3.90
N GLU A 9 -18.91 26.58 -3.80
CA GLU A 9 -17.51 26.72 -4.12
C GLU A 9 -17.41 27.01 -5.62
N GLN A 10 -16.71 28.07 -5.95
CA GLN A 10 -16.41 28.38 -7.35
C GLN A 10 -15.61 27.20 -7.91
N LEU A 11 -16.23 26.46 -8.84
CA LEU A 11 -15.57 25.34 -9.52
C LEU A 11 -14.25 25.82 -10.12
N GLN A 12 -13.19 25.05 -9.93
CA GLN A 12 -11.92 25.35 -10.55
C GLN A 12 -12.02 25.16 -12.06
N LYS A 13 -11.18 25.87 -12.80
CA LYS A 13 -11.13 25.72 -14.26
C LYS A 13 -10.77 24.25 -14.60
N GLY A 14 -11.69 23.58 -15.29
CA GLY A 14 -11.60 22.16 -15.63
C GLY A 14 -12.63 21.27 -14.91
N ASP A 15 -13.36 21.83 -13.92
CA ASP A 15 -14.35 21.09 -13.12
C ASP A 15 -15.80 21.38 -13.53
N GLU A 16 -16.00 22.07 -14.64
CA GLU A 16 -17.33 22.50 -15.14
C GLU A 16 -18.25 21.32 -15.48
N TRP A 17 -17.68 20.13 -15.67
CA TRP A 17 -18.40 18.90 -15.94
C TRP A 17 -19.03 18.26 -14.69
N ILE A 18 -18.49 18.54 -13.48
CA ILE A 18 -18.90 17.88 -12.22
C ILE A 18 -20.41 18.00 -11.93
N PRO A 19 -21.06 19.18 -12.09
CA PRO A 19 -22.50 19.30 -11.84
C PRO A 19 -23.37 18.45 -12.78
N ASN A 20 -22.84 18.09 -13.95
CA ASN A 20 -23.55 17.30 -14.97
C ASN A 20 -23.17 15.81 -14.93
N PHE A 21 -22.33 15.40 -13.98
CA PHE A 21 -21.86 14.03 -13.85
C PHE A 21 -22.94 13.14 -13.20
N ASP A 22 -23.35 12.09 -13.91
CA ASP A 22 -24.29 11.11 -13.37
C ASP A 22 -23.54 10.09 -12.50
N LEU A 23 -23.38 10.44 -11.24
CA LEU A 23 -22.71 9.58 -10.24
C LEU A 23 -23.39 8.22 -10.10
N ARG A 24 -24.72 8.14 -10.24
CA ARG A 24 -25.43 6.86 -10.13
C ARG A 24 -25.07 5.93 -11.29
N LYS A 25 -25.16 6.43 -12.52
CA LYS A 25 -24.79 5.67 -13.72
C LYS A 25 -23.33 5.23 -13.68
N PHE A 26 -22.42 6.12 -13.31
CA PHE A 26 -21.00 5.81 -13.14
C PHE A 26 -20.79 4.71 -12.10
N THR A 27 -21.49 4.78 -10.97
CA THR A 27 -21.38 3.76 -9.90
C THR A 27 -21.88 2.40 -10.40
N GLU A 28 -22.97 2.35 -11.16
CA GLU A 28 -23.50 1.12 -11.78
C GLU A 28 -22.47 0.54 -12.75
N GLU A 29 -21.92 1.34 -13.66
CA GLU A 29 -20.91 0.90 -14.64
C GLU A 29 -19.64 0.36 -13.98
N ILE A 30 -19.15 1.02 -12.89
CA ILE A 30 -17.98 0.53 -12.13
C ILE A 30 -18.28 -0.78 -11.43
N ARG A 31 -19.47 -0.96 -10.87
CA ARG A 31 -19.88 -2.23 -10.24
C ARG A 31 -19.94 -3.37 -11.27
N ASP A 32 -20.57 -3.12 -12.41
CA ASP A 32 -20.67 -4.10 -13.49
C ASP A 32 -19.29 -4.50 -14.01
N LEU A 33 -18.39 -3.53 -14.14
CA LEU A 33 -17.00 -3.80 -14.50
C LEU A 33 -16.30 -4.65 -13.42
N GLY A 34 -16.47 -4.31 -12.15
CA GLY A 34 -15.94 -5.08 -11.02
C GLY A 34 -16.41 -6.53 -11.03
N ASP A 35 -17.72 -6.75 -11.18
CA ASP A 35 -18.32 -8.08 -11.27
C ASP A 35 -17.80 -8.87 -12.47
N LYS A 36 -17.62 -8.22 -13.62
CA LYS A 36 -17.05 -8.83 -14.82
C LYS A 36 -15.60 -9.27 -14.60
N LEU A 37 -14.77 -8.40 -14.02
CA LEU A 37 -13.36 -8.69 -13.75
C LEU A 37 -13.24 -9.79 -12.69
N GLU A 38 -14.06 -9.77 -11.65
CA GLU A 38 -14.08 -10.81 -10.62
C GLU A 38 -14.38 -12.20 -11.20
N LYS A 39 -15.34 -12.30 -12.12
CA LYS A 39 -15.67 -13.56 -12.81
C LYS A 39 -14.55 -14.08 -13.71
N GLN A 40 -13.63 -13.22 -14.11
CA GLN A 40 -12.47 -13.58 -14.93
C GLN A 40 -11.27 -14.08 -14.09
N GLN A 41 -11.30 -13.86 -12.77
CA GLN A 41 -10.23 -14.37 -11.90
C GLN A 41 -10.16 -15.89 -11.93
N GLY A 42 -8.93 -16.43 -12.01
CA GLY A 42 -8.76 -17.86 -12.11
C GLY A 42 -7.33 -18.36 -12.09
N PRO A 43 -7.08 -19.55 -12.66
CA PRO A 43 -5.76 -20.17 -12.67
C PRO A 43 -4.66 -19.35 -13.35
N ASP A 44 -5.05 -18.45 -14.26
CA ASP A 44 -4.09 -17.60 -14.98
C ASP A 44 -3.49 -16.55 -14.04
N ASP A 45 -4.29 -15.99 -13.15
CA ASP A 45 -3.82 -15.04 -12.12
C ASP A 45 -2.86 -15.73 -11.16
N VAL A 46 -3.18 -16.97 -10.77
CA VAL A 46 -2.28 -17.79 -9.93
C VAL A 46 -0.96 -18.09 -10.65
N ARG A 47 -1.01 -18.40 -11.94
CA ARG A 47 0.21 -18.61 -12.74
C ARG A 47 1.04 -17.34 -12.84
N HIS A 48 0.38 -16.19 -13.01
CA HIS A 48 1.05 -14.89 -13.04
C HIS A 48 1.73 -14.58 -11.70
N LEU A 49 1.01 -14.74 -10.60
CA LEU A 49 1.58 -14.61 -9.25
C LEU A 49 2.81 -15.49 -9.07
N ASN A 50 2.73 -16.75 -9.44
CA ASN A 50 3.86 -17.69 -9.32
C ASN A 50 5.06 -17.28 -10.17
N LYS A 51 4.85 -16.68 -11.35
CA LYS A 51 5.94 -16.09 -12.16
C LYS A 51 6.61 -14.92 -11.44
N ILE A 52 5.83 -14.02 -10.85
CA ILE A 52 6.36 -12.88 -10.08
C ILE A 52 7.15 -13.39 -8.87
N VAL A 53 6.61 -14.35 -8.13
CA VAL A 53 7.30 -14.97 -6.96
C VAL A 53 8.60 -15.64 -7.40
N GLY A 54 8.58 -16.41 -8.50
CA GLY A 54 9.77 -17.06 -9.06
C GLY A 54 10.83 -16.06 -9.47
N TRP A 55 10.43 -15.01 -10.18
CA TRP A 55 11.33 -13.92 -10.56
C TRP A 55 11.93 -13.19 -9.35
N SER A 56 11.11 -12.86 -8.39
CA SER A 56 11.55 -12.24 -7.14
C SER A 56 12.57 -13.09 -6.38
N ASN A 57 12.30 -14.40 -6.27
CA ASN A 57 13.24 -15.35 -5.64
C ASN A 57 14.56 -15.51 -6.44
N MET A 58 14.50 -15.44 -7.77
CA MET A 58 15.70 -15.43 -8.62
C MET A 58 16.56 -14.20 -8.35
N CYS A 59 15.94 -13.01 -8.19
CA CYS A 59 16.66 -11.81 -7.79
C CYS A 59 17.34 -11.99 -6.43
N ALA A 60 16.67 -12.62 -5.45
CA ALA A 60 17.29 -12.93 -4.17
C ALA A 60 18.50 -13.86 -4.32
N ALA A 61 18.35 -14.94 -5.10
CA ALA A 61 19.42 -15.92 -5.32
C ALA A 61 20.65 -15.27 -5.99
N VAL A 62 20.44 -14.47 -7.04
CA VAL A 62 21.51 -13.74 -7.73
C VAL A 62 22.19 -12.74 -6.78
N GLY A 63 21.38 -11.99 -6.02
CA GLY A 63 21.89 -11.02 -5.07
C GLY A 63 22.76 -11.66 -3.98
N ILE A 64 22.27 -12.75 -3.36
CA ILE A 64 23.00 -13.49 -2.32
C ILE A 64 24.29 -14.13 -2.88
N ALA A 65 24.20 -14.79 -4.03
CA ALA A 65 25.36 -15.43 -4.66
C ALA A 65 26.47 -14.43 -5.00
N SER A 66 26.09 -13.22 -5.45
CA SER A 66 27.05 -12.16 -5.81
C SER A 66 27.66 -11.46 -4.61
N MET A 67 27.09 -11.57 -3.40
CA MET A 67 27.69 -11.00 -2.16
C MET A 67 29.08 -11.54 -1.84
N GLY A 68 29.40 -12.75 -2.26
CA GLY A 68 30.73 -13.35 -2.10
C GLY A 68 31.86 -12.55 -2.78
N PHE A 69 31.55 -11.68 -3.73
CA PHE A 69 32.51 -10.78 -4.38
C PHE A 69 32.65 -9.40 -3.68
N GLY A 70 32.16 -9.26 -2.45
CA GLY A 70 32.11 -8.02 -1.71
C GLY A 70 30.93 -7.12 -2.14
N VAL A 71 30.99 -5.85 -1.73
CA VAL A 71 29.94 -4.88 -2.10
C VAL A 71 30.02 -4.58 -3.60
N ASN A 72 28.96 -4.95 -4.32
CA ASN A 72 28.91 -4.79 -5.77
C ASN A 72 27.49 -4.42 -6.24
N LEU A 73 27.40 -3.83 -7.42
CA LEU A 73 26.15 -3.32 -7.99
C LEU A 73 25.13 -4.44 -8.23
N VAL A 74 25.57 -5.63 -8.60
CA VAL A 74 24.68 -6.78 -8.86
C VAL A 74 23.96 -7.19 -7.58
N SER A 75 24.66 -7.32 -6.45
CA SER A 75 24.05 -7.61 -5.16
C SER A 75 23.07 -6.51 -4.76
N ILE A 76 23.48 -5.26 -4.86
CA ILE A 76 22.64 -4.12 -4.46
C ILE A 76 21.35 -4.08 -5.27
N VAL A 77 21.43 -4.10 -6.58
CA VAL A 77 20.28 -4.02 -7.46
C VAL A 77 19.37 -5.25 -7.29
N SER A 78 19.96 -6.46 -7.26
CA SER A 78 19.17 -7.69 -7.17
C SER A 78 18.43 -7.81 -5.82
N LEU A 79 19.10 -7.51 -4.70
CA LEU A 79 18.46 -7.57 -3.38
C LEU A 79 17.44 -6.43 -3.19
N SER A 80 17.71 -5.24 -3.71
CA SER A 80 16.74 -4.14 -3.71
C SER A 80 15.49 -4.50 -4.52
N THR A 81 15.68 -5.09 -5.70
CA THR A 81 14.58 -5.56 -6.55
C THR A 81 13.77 -6.67 -5.87
N TRP A 82 14.44 -7.61 -5.20
CA TRP A 82 13.79 -8.65 -4.42
C TRP A 82 12.92 -8.04 -3.31
N THR A 83 13.46 -7.15 -2.49
CA THR A 83 12.73 -6.51 -1.39
C THR A 83 11.55 -5.69 -1.92
N PHE A 84 11.80 -4.90 -2.96
CA PHE A 84 10.77 -4.08 -3.59
C PHE A 84 9.62 -4.93 -4.15
N SER A 85 9.93 -5.96 -4.95
CA SER A 85 8.90 -6.82 -5.56
C SER A 85 8.08 -7.61 -4.54
N ARG A 86 8.70 -8.02 -3.43
CA ARG A 86 8.00 -8.67 -2.33
C ARG A 86 6.91 -7.78 -1.75
N TRP A 87 7.23 -6.53 -1.52
CA TRP A 87 6.30 -5.60 -0.88
C TRP A 87 5.29 -5.04 -1.89
N THR A 88 5.75 -4.45 -2.99
CA THR A 88 4.87 -3.71 -3.91
C THR A 88 4.06 -4.60 -4.83
N MET A 89 4.62 -5.74 -5.27
CA MET A 89 3.97 -6.58 -6.28
C MET A 89 3.28 -7.80 -5.66
N ILE A 90 3.85 -8.43 -4.64
CA ILE A 90 3.33 -9.67 -4.09
C ILE A 90 2.44 -9.38 -2.88
N ALA A 91 3.00 -8.77 -1.84
CA ALA A 91 2.29 -8.51 -0.59
C ALA A 91 1.13 -7.53 -0.78
N HIS A 92 1.35 -6.43 -1.48
CA HIS A 92 0.35 -5.40 -1.74
C HIS A 92 -0.89 -5.99 -2.39
N HIS A 93 -0.74 -6.66 -3.53
CA HIS A 93 -1.88 -7.28 -4.24
C HIS A 93 -2.57 -8.38 -3.43
N THR A 94 -1.80 -9.17 -2.68
CA THR A 94 -2.38 -10.21 -1.82
C THR A 94 -3.19 -9.61 -0.68
N CYS A 95 -2.65 -8.59 -0.02
CA CYS A 95 -3.32 -7.92 1.09
C CYS A 95 -4.55 -7.11 0.65
N HIS A 96 -4.62 -6.70 -0.61
CA HIS A 96 -5.86 -6.16 -1.21
C HIS A 96 -6.88 -7.23 -1.60
N GLY A 97 -6.58 -8.52 -1.40
CA GLY A 97 -7.49 -9.63 -1.68
C GLY A 97 -7.50 -10.10 -3.14
N GLY A 98 -6.51 -9.71 -3.94
CA GLY A 98 -6.44 -10.09 -5.35
C GLY A 98 -6.46 -11.59 -5.60
N TYR A 99 -6.10 -12.41 -4.60
CA TYR A 99 -6.02 -13.87 -4.74
C TYR A 99 -6.98 -14.64 -3.83
N ASP A 100 -7.80 -13.96 -3.04
CA ASP A 100 -8.70 -14.58 -2.06
C ASP A 100 -9.65 -15.62 -2.68
N LYS A 101 -10.12 -15.37 -3.90
CA LYS A 101 -11.10 -16.21 -4.58
C LYS A 101 -10.46 -17.26 -5.49
N CYS A 102 -9.38 -16.92 -6.16
CA CYS A 102 -8.78 -17.74 -7.21
C CYS A 102 -7.65 -18.67 -6.74
N HIS A 103 -6.94 -18.35 -5.63
CA HIS A 103 -5.80 -19.15 -5.20
C HIS A 103 -6.22 -20.36 -4.37
N PRO A 104 -5.73 -21.59 -4.69
CA PRO A 104 -6.12 -22.82 -3.96
C PRO A 104 -5.60 -22.84 -2.51
N ASN A 105 -4.40 -22.28 -2.25
CA ASN A 105 -3.85 -22.18 -0.90
C ASN A 105 -4.30 -20.89 -0.21
N LYS A 106 -5.51 -20.90 0.30
CA LYS A 106 -6.11 -19.75 1.02
C LYS A 106 -5.52 -19.51 2.41
N GLU A 107 -4.77 -20.44 2.95
CA GLU A 107 -4.04 -20.22 4.20
C GLU A 107 -2.83 -19.31 4.02
N ARG A 108 -2.26 -19.27 2.83
CA ARG A 108 -1.12 -18.42 2.53
C ARG A 108 -1.53 -17.15 1.78
N TRP A 109 -2.37 -17.27 0.75
CA TRP A 109 -2.66 -16.22 -0.23
C TRP A 109 -4.02 -15.55 0.01
N HIS A 110 -4.37 -15.35 1.27
CA HIS A 110 -5.58 -14.62 1.68
C HIS A 110 -5.20 -13.32 2.36
N ARG A 111 -5.93 -12.22 2.09
CA ARG A 111 -5.65 -10.87 2.59
C ARG A 111 -5.39 -10.78 4.09
N PHE A 112 -6.10 -11.55 4.90
CA PHE A 112 -5.97 -11.53 6.36
C PHE A 112 -5.04 -12.61 6.93
N LYS A 113 -4.42 -13.41 6.08
CA LYS A 113 -3.55 -14.52 6.50
C LYS A 113 -2.15 -14.46 5.91
N PHE A 114 -1.96 -13.61 4.88
CA PHE A 114 -0.67 -13.46 4.21
C PHE A 114 0.40 -12.98 5.20
N ALA A 115 1.50 -13.69 5.22
CA ALA A 115 2.65 -13.43 6.10
C ALA A 115 2.38 -13.48 7.62
N ILE A 116 1.20 -13.96 8.05
CA ILE A 116 0.79 -14.05 9.45
C ILE A 116 0.85 -15.50 9.92
N GLY A 117 1.06 -15.72 11.21
CA GLY A 117 0.94 -17.02 11.89
C GLY A 117 2.25 -17.73 12.18
N SER A 118 3.38 -17.42 11.52
CA SER A 118 4.68 -17.95 11.90
C SER A 118 5.82 -17.03 11.47
N PHE A 119 6.97 -17.15 12.18
CA PHE A 119 8.20 -16.43 11.83
C PHE A 119 8.62 -16.70 10.37
N TRP A 120 8.58 -17.95 9.93
CA TRP A 120 8.99 -18.30 8.57
C TRP A 120 8.08 -17.71 7.48
N ARG A 121 6.78 -17.70 7.73
CA ARG A 121 5.85 -17.04 6.80
C ARG A 121 6.16 -15.55 6.70
N ARG A 122 6.38 -14.90 7.84
CA ARG A 122 6.73 -13.50 7.86
C ARG A 122 8.06 -13.23 7.16
N PHE A 123 9.07 -14.03 7.41
CA PHE A 123 10.38 -13.91 6.77
C PHE A 123 10.30 -14.17 5.25
N CYS A 124 9.64 -15.25 4.82
CA CYS A 124 9.58 -15.62 3.42
C CYS A 124 8.60 -14.77 2.59
N ASP A 125 7.46 -14.36 3.16
CA ASP A 125 6.42 -13.70 2.40
C ASP A 125 6.43 -12.18 2.52
N TRP A 126 6.81 -11.64 3.68
CA TRP A 126 6.79 -10.21 3.95
C TRP A 126 8.18 -9.57 3.90
N PHE A 127 9.11 -10.11 4.67
CA PHE A 127 10.49 -9.62 4.83
C PHE A 127 10.56 -8.10 4.96
N ASP A 128 9.76 -7.56 5.85
CA ASP A 128 9.64 -6.13 6.06
C ASP A 128 9.62 -5.78 7.55
N TRP A 129 10.01 -4.54 7.87
CA TRP A 129 10.01 -4.00 9.23
C TRP A 129 8.60 -3.77 9.76
N MET A 130 7.66 -3.41 8.91
CA MET A 130 6.25 -3.22 9.28
C MET A 130 5.58 -4.55 9.63
N MET A 131 4.55 -4.49 10.46
CA MET A 131 3.69 -5.63 10.71
C MET A 131 2.63 -5.75 9.62
N PRO A 132 2.43 -6.94 9.01
CA PRO A 132 1.38 -7.13 7.99
C PRO A 132 -0.01 -6.76 8.51
N GLU A 133 -0.30 -7.11 9.77
CA GLU A 133 -1.56 -6.78 10.42
C GLU A 133 -1.76 -5.28 10.60
N ALA A 134 -0.68 -4.56 10.93
CA ALA A 134 -0.70 -3.12 11.09
C ALA A 134 -0.92 -2.42 9.76
N TRP A 135 -0.21 -2.86 8.74
CA TRP A 135 -0.36 -2.36 7.38
C TRP A 135 -1.78 -2.59 6.83
N ASN A 136 -2.36 -3.79 7.03
CA ASN A 136 -3.72 -4.06 6.62
C ASN A 136 -4.74 -3.11 7.27
N VAL A 137 -4.58 -2.79 8.54
CA VAL A 137 -5.49 -1.86 9.26
C VAL A 137 -5.34 -0.43 8.73
N GLU A 138 -4.12 0.04 8.65
CA GLU A 138 -3.85 1.42 8.22
C GLU A 138 -4.18 1.58 6.73
N HIS A 139 -3.56 0.80 5.86
CA HIS A 139 -3.64 0.94 4.42
C HIS A 139 -5.03 0.57 3.88
N ASN A 140 -5.53 -0.63 4.19
CA ASN A 140 -6.78 -1.10 3.61
C ASN A 140 -8.03 -0.50 4.27
N ASN A 141 -8.00 -0.20 5.58
CA ASN A 141 -9.19 0.24 6.30
C ASN A 141 -9.21 1.75 6.60
N ARG A 142 -8.10 2.45 6.42
CA ARG A 142 -8.01 3.89 6.69
C ARG A 142 -7.65 4.66 5.44
N HIS A 143 -6.47 4.40 4.87
CA HIS A 143 -5.99 5.12 3.71
C HIS A 143 -6.92 4.99 2.49
N HIS A 144 -7.25 3.76 2.07
CA HIS A 144 -8.10 3.56 0.88
C HIS A 144 -9.55 4.07 1.02
N TYR A 145 -10.06 4.22 2.24
CA TYR A 145 -11.40 4.76 2.46
C TYR A 145 -11.43 6.27 2.65
N ASN A 146 -10.28 6.92 2.86
CA ASN A 146 -10.19 8.34 3.12
C ASN A 146 -9.16 9.03 2.22
N LEU A 147 -8.89 8.47 1.04
CA LEU A 147 -7.89 8.99 0.09
C LEU A 147 -8.03 10.50 -0.12
N SER A 148 -6.94 11.23 0.19
CA SER A 148 -6.85 12.68 0.08
C SER A 148 -7.77 13.47 1.03
N GLU A 149 -8.40 12.81 1.99
CA GLU A 149 -9.20 13.44 3.05
C GLU A 149 -8.35 13.74 4.28
N ILE A 150 -8.86 14.58 5.21
CA ILE A 150 -8.13 14.93 6.44
C ILE A 150 -7.89 13.70 7.33
N GLU A 151 -8.77 12.72 7.26
CA GLU A 151 -8.70 11.45 7.99
C GLU A 151 -7.74 10.44 7.38
N ASP A 152 -7.20 10.72 6.19
CA ASP A 152 -6.20 9.87 5.55
C ASP A 152 -4.88 9.91 6.34
N PRO A 153 -4.43 8.78 6.92
CA PRO A 153 -3.17 8.76 7.68
C PRO A 153 -1.94 9.06 6.82
N ASP A 154 -2.05 8.89 5.51
CA ASP A 154 -0.97 9.13 4.55
C ASP A 154 -1.08 10.48 3.82
N LEU A 155 -1.95 11.38 4.29
CA LEU A 155 -2.09 12.71 3.70
C LEU A 155 -0.80 13.54 3.91
N VAL A 156 -0.03 13.68 2.84
CA VAL A 156 1.27 14.37 2.85
C VAL A 156 1.15 15.83 3.30
N GLU A 157 0.06 16.49 2.93
CA GLU A 157 -0.26 17.87 3.31
C GLU A 157 -0.31 18.06 4.83
N ASN A 158 -0.90 17.12 5.55
CA ASN A 158 -0.93 17.13 7.01
C ASN A 158 0.40 16.72 7.62
N ASN A 159 1.00 15.66 7.09
CA ASN A 159 2.22 15.08 7.64
C ASN A 159 3.44 15.98 7.53
N LEU A 160 3.47 16.86 6.51
CA LEU A 160 4.55 17.84 6.30
C LEU A 160 4.15 19.27 6.68
N LYS A 161 2.98 19.47 7.29
CA LYS A 161 2.49 20.81 7.62
C LYS A 161 3.47 21.59 8.51
N GLU A 162 3.95 20.97 9.58
CA GLU A 162 4.89 21.60 10.49
C GLU A 162 6.20 22.03 9.79
N LEU A 163 6.71 21.19 8.89
CA LEU A 163 7.89 21.52 8.10
C LEU A 163 7.62 22.69 7.12
N ARG A 164 6.45 22.73 6.50
CA ARG A 164 6.05 23.83 5.61
C ARG A 164 5.94 25.14 6.36
N ASP A 165 5.27 25.11 7.51
CA ASP A 165 4.96 26.30 8.33
C ASP A 165 6.20 26.80 9.12
N MET A 166 7.23 25.95 9.26
CA MET A 166 8.45 26.29 9.97
C MET A 166 9.20 27.46 9.30
N ASN A 167 9.59 28.45 10.10
CA ASN A 167 10.45 29.54 9.64
C ASN A 167 11.92 29.08 9.56
N ALA A 168 12.26 28.32 8.54
CA ALA A 168 13.60 27.78 8.29
C ALA A 168 14.03 28.02 6.85
N PRO A 169 15.35 28.11 6.58
CA PRO A 169 15.88 28.24 5.23
C PRO A 169 15.38 27.10 4.32
N LEU A 170 15.09 27.43 3.07
CA LEU A 170 14.56 26.46 2.09
C LEU A 170 15.50 25.26 1.89
N VAL A 171 16.80 25.48 1.92
CA VAL A 171 17.82 24.41 1.84
C VAL A 171 17.64 23.38 2.98
N PHE A 172 17.39 23.85 4.20
CA PHE A 172 17.12 22.95 5.33
C PHE A 172 15.88 22.10 5.06
N LYS A 173 14.79 22.70 4.56
CA LYS A 173 13.55 21.96 4.24
C LYS A 173 13.80 20.90 3.16
N TYR A 174 14.57 21.19 2.12
CA TYR A 174 14.94 20.22 1.10
C TYR A 174 15.81 19.07 1.64
N VAL A 175 16.80 19.38 2.46
CA VAL A 175 17.64 18.34 3.09
C VAL A 175 16.79 17.47 4.00
N TYR A 176 15.90 18.05 4.80
CA TYR A 176 14.97 17.31 5.65
C TYR A 176 14.11 16.35 4.81
N VAL A 177 13.49 16.82 3.73
CA VAL A 177 12.66 15.98 2.84
C VAL A 177 13.48 14.86 2.22
N ALA A 178 14.71 15.14 1.76
CA ALA A 178 15.60 14.11 1.21
C ALA A 178 15.94 13.03 2.23
N VAL A 179 16.27 13.41 3.47
CA VAL A 179 16.54 12.47 4.56
C VAL A 179 15.26 11.71 4.94
N ALA A 180 14.13 12.41 5.04
CA ALA A 180 12.84 11.80 5.32
C ALA A 180 12.45 10.77 4.24
N ALA A 181 12.67 11.06 2.97
CA ALA A 181 12.42 10.14 1.87
C ALA A 181 13.26 8.86 1.97
N CYS A 182 14.52 8.96 2.42
CA CYS A 182 15.39 7.80 2.64
C CYS A 182 15.02 6.99 3.90
N THR A 183 14.47 7.64 4.91
CA THR A 183 14.20 7.03 6.23
C THR A 183 12.72 6.86 6.55
N TRP A 184 11.84 7.36 5.69
CA TRP A 184 10.39 7.42 5.83
C TRP A 184 9.77 6.12 6.33
N LYS A 185 10.18 4.99 5.77
CA LYS A 185 9.65 3.67 6.09
C LYS A 185 9.84 3.30 7.57
N TRP A 186 10.98 3.64 8.13
CA TRP A 186 11.33 3.26 9.52
C TRP A 186 10.89 4.30 10.55
N LEU A 187 11.06 5.59 10.22
CA LEU A 187 10.83 6.67 11.18
C LEU A 187 9.39 7.18 11.20
N TYR A 188 8.68 7.02 10.10
CA TYR A 188 7.30 7.49 9.98
C TYR A 188 6.30 6.35 9.73
N TYR A 189 6.42 5.62 8.63
CA TYR A 189 5.37 4.72 8.16
C TYR A 189 5.16 3.52 9.07
N SER A 190 6.21 2.83 9.47
CA SER A 190 6.10 1.67 10.36
C SER A 190 5.53 2.02 11.74
N PRO A 191 5.96 3.09 12.43
CA PRO A 191 5.32 3.55 13.67
C PRO A 191 3.87 3.97 13.48
N ASN A 192 3.53 4.64 12.36
CA ASN A 192 2.18 5.09 12.08
C ASN A 192 1.22 3.92 11.86
N THR A 193 1.58 2.94 11.04
CA THR A 193 0.77 1.73 10.84
C THR A 193 0.54 0.99 12.16
N TYR A 194 1.55 0.91 13.03
CA TYR A 194 1.43 0.27 14.34
C TYR A 194 0.50 1.04 15.29
N LYS A 195 0.55 2.37 15.26
CA LYS A 195 -0.38 3.23 16.00
C LYS A 195 -1.83 2.95 15.58
N GLU A 196 -2.11 2.90 14.27
CA GLU A 196 -3.46 2.62 13.76
C GLU A 196 -3.95 1.23 14.17
N LEU A 197 -3.08 0.21 14.17
CA LEU A 197 -3.41 -1.12 14.70
C LEU A 197 -3.81 -1.06 16.18
N LYS A 198 -3.08 -0.31 17.00
CA LYS A 198 -3.42 -0.15 18.43
C LYS A 198 -4.76 0.54 18.59
N LEU A 199 -4.99 1.65 17.88
CA LEU A 199 -6.26 2.37 17.92
C LEU A 199 -7.44 1.51 17.48
N ALA A 200 -7.28 0.69 16.44
CA ALA A 200 -8.32 -0.23 15.98
C ALA A 200 -8.63 -1.32 17.02
N LYS A 201 -7.63 -1.80 17.76
CA LYS A 201 -7.83 -2.74 18.87
C LYS A 201 -8.58 -2.09 20.03
N TRP A 202 -8.22 -0.88 20.39
CA TRP A 202 -8.90 -0.12 21.45
C TRP A 202 -10.37 0.12 21.15
N ARG A 203 -10.70 0.54 19.92
CA ARG A 203 -12.09 0.76 19.46
C ARG A 203 -12.97 -0.49 19.45
N LYS A 204 -12.41 -1.69 19.51
CA LYS A 204 -13.15 -2.95 19.63
C LYS A 204 -13.47 -3.33 21.09
N PHE A 205 -12.88 -2.63 22.07
CA PHE A 205 -13.09 -2.85 23.49
C PHE A 205 -14.06 -1.83 24.14
N PHE A 206 -14.46 -0.80 23.38
CA PHE A 206 -15.47 0.19 23.73
C PHE A 206 -16.58 0.25 22.67
#